data_41044130ac0b89f8abdaa173883f7590
#
_entry.id   41044130ac0b89f8abdaa173883f7590
#
_cell.length_a   1.000
_cell.length_b   1.000
_cell.length_c   1.000
_cell.angle_alpha   90.00
_cell.angle_beta   90.00
_cell.angle_gamma   90.00
#
_symmetry.space_group_name_H-M   'P 1'
#
loop_
_entity.id
_entity.type
_entity.pdbx_description
1 polymer ?
#
loop_
_entity_poly.entity_id
_entity_poly.type
_entity_poly.pdbx_seq_one_letter_code
_entity_poly.pdbx_strand_id
1 'polypeptide(L)'
;MNKVFRFDDICVNTDMEKANNMARILRNKFPNCEILFCISPLVHDMSAAGGGIARERIFPKILNAYSDHRKFYEVDQCGCPEIIPEVSRTSHGLVHVDHRLLSKEAQELSILVSCSLAKSKIFVPPFNKWNKDTEEICDEAGINLIKFEDGWLCMEYNSFNPKHNLWYVHSREFELEEFKKWIM
;
A
#
# COMPACT_ATOMS: atom_id res chain seq x y z
N MET A 1 -8.00 7.43 -21.00
CA MET A 1 -7.50 7.34 -19.62
C MET A 1 -6.66 6.07 -19.53
N ASN A 2 -5.43 6.13 -19.02
CA ASN A 2 -4.59 4.95 -18.88
C ASN A 2 -5.14 4.03 -17.81
N LYS A 3 -4.96 2.71 -17.97
CA LYS A 3 -5.31 1.74 -16.93
C LYS A 3 -4.33 1.87 -15.78
N VAL A 4 -4.84 1.84 -14.55
CA VAL A 4 -4.02 1.82 -13.33
C VAL A 4 -4.22 0.49 -12.63
N PHE A 5 -3.14 -0.20 -12.33
CA PHE A 5 -3.13 -1.43 -11.53
C PHE A 5 -2.43 -1.15 -10.21
N ARG A 6 -3.15 -1.30 -9.12
CA ARG A 6 -2.67 -1.05 -7.78
C ARG A 6 -2.57 -2.35 -7.00
N PHE A 7 -1.36 -2.73 -6.66
CA PHE A 7 -1.07 -3.88 -5.82
C PHE A 7 -1.00 -3.40 -4.38
N ASP A 8 -2.02 -3.71 -3.59
CA ASP A 8 -2.10 -3.32 -2.21
C ASP A 8 -1.38 -4.34 -1.29
N ASP A 9 -1.08 -3.91 -0.08
CA ASP A 9 -0.48 -4.73 0.97
C ASP A 9 0.86 -5.38 0.63
N ILE A 10 1.66 -4.73 -0.21
CA ILE A 10 3.03 -5.18 -0.45
C ILE A 10 3.83 -5.01 0.86
N CYS A 11 4.32 -6.09 1.40
CA CYS A 11 5.02 -6.12 2.68
C CYS A 11 6.13 -7.18 2.67
N VAL A 12 6.86 -7.33 3.76
CA VAL A 12 7.96 -8.29 3.90
C VAL A 12 7.55 -9.75 3.62
N ASN A 13 6.28 -10.10 3.83
CA ASN A 13 5.75 -11.44 3.56
C ASN A 13 5.18 -11.61 2.14
N THR A 14 5.28 -10.59 1.31
CA THR A 14 4.81 -10.68 -0.08
C THR A 14 5.76 -11.55 -0.89
N ASP A 15 5.20 -12.50 -1.63
CA ASP A 15 5.94 -13.19 -2.70
C ASP A 15 6.24 -12.19 -3.82
N MET A 16 7.40 -11.53 -3.72
CA MET A 16 7.80 -10.48 -4.64
C MET A 16 8.09 -11.02 -6.05
N GLU A 17 8.53 -12.27 -6.18
CA GLU A 17 8.71 -12.89 -7.50
C GLU A 17 7.37 -13.00 -8.22
N LYS A 18 6.34 -13.50 -7.52
CA LYS A 18 4.98 -13.60 -8.04
C LYS A 18 4.41 -12.21 -8.37
N ALA A 19 4.54 -11.24 -7.46
CA ALA A 19 4.06 -9.87 -7.69
C ALA A 19 4.73 -9.21 -8.91
N ASN A 20 6.04 -9.32 -9.04
CA ASN A 20 6.79 -8.82 -10.19
C ASN A 20 6.40 -9.52 -11.50
N ASN A 21 6.15 -10.83 -11.47
CA ASN A 21 5.68 -11.57 -12.64
C ASN A 21 4.29 -11.11 -13.08
N MET A 22 3.38 -10.86 -12.14
CA MET A 22 2.06 -10.25 -12.43
C MET A 22 2.22 -8.87 -13.08
N ALA A 23 3.10 -8.02 -12.54
CA ALA A 23 3.37 -6.71 -13.10
C ALA A 23 3.95 -6.78 -14.52
N ARG A 24 4.87 -7.70 -14.81
CA ARG A 24 5.39 -7.93 -16.17
C ARG A 24 4.29 -8.37 -17.14
N ILE A 25 3.40 -9.26 -16.71
CA ILE A 25 2.26 -9.69 -17.52
C ILE A 25 1.35 -8.50 -17.86
N LEU A 26 1.06 -7.64 -16.87
CA LEU A 26 0.29 -6.43 -17.10
C LEU A 26 0.97 -5.48 -18.08
N ARG A 27 2.26 -5.24 -17.90
CA ARG A 27 3.03 -4.35 -18.77
C ARG A 27 3.07 -4.86 -20.21
N ASN A 28 3.23 -6.17 -20.39
CA ASN A 28 3.21 -6.78 -21.71
C ASN A 28 1.84 -6.66 -22.39
N LYS A 29 0.75 -6.83 -21.63
CA LYS A 29 -0.60 -6.75 -22.15
C LYS A 29 -1.10 -5.31 -22.34
N PHE A 30 -0.70 -4.42 -21.47
CA PHE A 30 -1.09 -3.02 -21.42
C PHE A 30 0.15 -2.12 -21.33
N PRO A 31 0.87 -1.89 -22.44
CA PRO A 31 2.17 -1.20 -22.41
C PRO A 31 2.16 0.18 -21.75
N ASN A 32 1.03 0.88 -21.83
CA ASN A 32 0.85 2.23 -21.28
C ASN A 32 0.11 2.25 -19.92
N CYS A 33 -0.02 1.10 -19.25
CA CYS A 33 -0.65 1.09 -17.92
C CYS A 33 0.28 1.67 -16.87
N GLU A 34 -0.29 2.20 -15.81
CA GLU A 34 0.41 2.51 -14.57
C GLU A 34 0.30 1.34 -13.62
N ILE A 35 1.41 0.98 -12.97
CA ILE A 35 1.44 -0.10 -11.98
C ILE A 35 2.02 0.47 -10.70
N LEU A 36 1.24 0.40 -9.62
CA LEU A 36 1.60 0.91 -8.30
C LEU A 36 1.75 -0.25 -7.33
N PHE A 37 2.87 -0.31 -6.62
CA PHE A 37 3.01 -1.19 -5.45
C PHE A 37 2.85 -0.36 -4.19
N CYS A 38 1.74 -0.59 -3.47
CA CYS A 38 1.40 0.08 -2.24
C CYS A 38 2.05 -0.66 -1.07
N ILE A 39 3.13 -0.08 -0.57
CA ILE A 39 4.05 -0.73 0.37
C ILE A 39 3.68 -0.37 1.80
N SER A 40 3.41 -1.39 2.61
CA SER A 40 3.31 -1.32 4.06
C SER A 40 4.54 -2.00 4.67
N PRO A 41 5.58 -1.25 5.08
CA PRO A 41 6.87 -1.81 5.46
C PRO A 41 6.82 -2.76 6.65
N LEU A 42 5.87 -2.57 7.54
CA LEU A 42 5.70 -3.45 8.69
C LEU A 42 4.70 -4.54 8.38
N VAL A 43 5.12 -5.77 8.64
CA VAL A 43 4.18 -6.90 8.60
C VAL A 43 3.09 -6.66 9.60
N HIS A 44 1.90 -6.78 9.13
CA HIS A 44 0.82 -6.61 10.01
C HIS A 44 -0.19 -7.73 9.95
N ASP A 45 -0.23 -8.49 11.00
CA ASP A 45 -1.34 -9.33 11.36
C ASP A 45 -2.41 -8.54 12.16
N MET A 46 -2.71 -7.31 11.69
CA MET A 46 -3.81 -6.54 12.26
C MET A 46 -5.15 -6.94 11.68
N SER A 47 -5.16 -7.71 10.61
CA SER A 47 -6.38 -8.29 10.06
C SER A 47 -7.03 -9.28 11.03
N ALA A 48 -6.25 -9.91 11.92
CA ALA A 48 -6.76 -10.75 12.99
C ALA A 48 -7.41 -9.95 14.12
N ALA A 49 -7.12 -8.66 14.24
CA ALA A 49 -7.75 -7.78 15.22
C ALA A 49 -8.98 -7.13 14.59
N GLY A 50 -10.00 -7.93 14.29
CA GLY A 50 -11.26 -7.45 13.75
C GLY A 50 -11.71 -6.15 14.41
N GLY A 51 -11.78 -5.09 13.63
CA GLY A 51 -12.35 -3.79 13.86
C GLY A 51 -12.40 -3.30 15.31
N GLY A 52 -11.35 -2.72 15.83
CA GLY A 52 -11.48 -2.06 17.12
C GLY A 52 -10.27 -2.04 18.02
N ILE A 53 -9.08 -1.99 17.45
CA ILE A 53 -7.93 -1.65 18.30
C ILE A 53 -8.10 -0.18 18.69
N ALA A 54 -8.31 0.06 19.98
CA ALA A 54 -8.40 1.39 20.53
C ALA A 54 -7.18 2.21 20.09
N ARG A 55 -7.38 3.48 19.69
CA ARG A 55 -6.33 4.43 19.27
C ARG A 55 -5.09 4.38 20.17
N GLU A 56 -5.31 4.22 21.47
CA GLU A 56 -4.29 4.11 22.52
C GLU A 56 -3.36 2.90 22.38
N ARG A 57 -3.75 1.87 21.64
CA ARG A 57 -2.93 0.67 21.43
C ARG A 57 -2.16 0.67 20.12
N ILE A 58 -2.57 1.48 19.16
CA ILE A 58 -1.92 1.55 17.84
C ILE A 58 -0.66 2.39 17.89
N PHE A 59 -0.73 3.55 18.54
CA PHE A 59 0.41 4.48 18.62
C PHE A 59 1.65 3.89 19.31
N PRO A 60 1.53 3.22 20.49
CA PRO A 60 2.68 2.54 21.09
C PRO A 60 3.28 1.44 20.19
N LYS A 61 2.44 0.74 19.41
CA LYS A 61 2.93 -0.27 18.46
C LYS A 61 3.71 0.35 17.31
N ILE A 62 3.25 1.47 16.77
CA ILE A 62 3.97 2.23 15.74
C ILE A 62 5.28 2.75 16.30
N LEU A 63 5.30 3.35 17.50
CA LEU A 63 6.50 3.84 18.15
C LEU A 63 7.49 2.72 18.47
N ASN A 64 7.01 1.59 19.01
CA ASN A 64 7.87 0.44 19.30
C ASN A 64 8.44 -0.17 18.03
N ALA A 65 7.64 -0.24 16.97
CA ALA A 65 8.11 -0.68 15.68
C ALA A 65 9.17 0.29 15.12
N TYR A 66 8.98 1.60 15.25
CA TYR A 66 9.94 2.62 14.82
C TYR A 66 11.23 2.61 15.65
N SER A 67 11.14 2.40 16.96
CA SER A 67 12.32 2.31 17.84
C SER A 67 13.13 1.04 17.66
N ASP A 68 12.51 -0.03 17.20
CA ASP A 68 13.18 -1.30 16.90
C ASP A 68 13.61 -1.35 15.42
N HIS A 69 14.61 -0.55 15.08
CA HIS A 69 15.16 -0.47 13.71
C HIS A 69 15.51 -1.81 13.08
N ARG A 70 15.65 -2.86 13.85
CA ARG A 70 15.96 -4.21 13.35
C ARG A 70 14.75 -4.90 12.74
N LYS A 71 13.55 -4.40 12.99
CA LYS A 71 12.30 -4.91 12.41
C LYS A 71 11.81 -4.13 11.19
N PHE A 72 12.42 -2.98 10.91
CA PHE A 72 12.19 -2.27 9.67
C PHE A 72 12.96 -2.97 8.55
N TYR A 73 12.33 -3.92 7.95
CA TYR A 73 12.86 -4.47 6.72
C TYR A 73 12.56 -3.48 5.60
N GLU A 74 13.61 -2.86 5.07
CA GLU A 74 13.48 -2.30 3.74
C GLU A 74 13.07 -3.44 2.82
N VAL A 75 12.07 -3.23 1.98
CA VAL A 75 11.60 -4.26 1.02
C VAL A 75 12.78 -4.79 0.19
N ASP A 76 13.81 -3.96 0.01
CA ASP A 76 15.05 -4.29 -0.69
C ASP A 76 16.08 -5.08 0.16
N GLN A 77 15.93 -5.17 1.50
CA GLN A 77 16.92 -5.81 2.40
C GLN A 77 16.51 -7.21 2.87
N CYS A 78 15.27 -7.61 2.62
CA CYS A 78 14.75 -8.90 3.10
C CYS A 78 15.14 -10.10 2.23
N GLY A 79 16.05 -9.94 1.28
CA GLY A 79 16.29 -10.97 0.27
C GLY A 79 15.10 -11.14 -0.69
N CYS A 80 14.14 -10.24 -0.64
CA CYS A 80 13.06 -10.20 -1.61
C CYS A 80 13.62 -9.76 -2.97
N PRO A 81 13.14 -10.34 -4.08
CA PRO A 81 13.51 -9.86 -5.41
C PRO A 81 13.23 -8.37 -5.53
N GLU A 82 14.14 -7.65 -6.16
CA GLU A 82 13.94 -6.23 -6.41
C GLU A 82 12.60 -5.96 -7.10
N ILE A 83 11.96 -4.86 -6.71
CA ILE A 83 10.79 -4.35 -7.43
C ILE A 83 11.28 -3.91 -8.81
N ILE A 84 10.65 -4.43 -9.85
CA ILE A 84 11.04 -4.11 -11.22
C ILE A 84 10.89 -2.61 -11.54
N PRO A 85 11.75 -2.04 -12.39
CA PRO A 85 11.77 -0.59 -12.65
C PRO A 85 10.46 -0.02 -13.22
N GLU A 86 9.66 -0.87 -13.88
CA GLU A 86 8.40 -0.48 -14.50
C GLU A 86 7.26 -0.23 -13.52
N VAL A 87 7.50 -0.51 -12.23
CA VAL A 87 6.52 -0.36 -11.16
C VAL A 87 6.85 0.87 -10.33
N SER A 88 5.85 1.72 -10.09
CA SER A 88 5.96 2.85 -9.19
C SER A 88 5.76 2.40 -7.74
N ARG A 89 6.69 2.77 -6.87
CA ARG A 89 6.58 2.54 -5.43
C ARG A 89 5.69 3.62 -4.82
N THR A 90 4.76 3.21 -3.97
CA THR A 90 3.95 4.11 -3.16
C THR A 90 3.93 3.66 -1.71
N SER A 91 3.76 4.58 -0.78
CA SER A 91 3.56 4.23 0.61
C SER A 91 2.08 3.92 0.88
N HIS A 92 1.83 2.92 1.71
CA HIS A 92 0.49 2.55 2.19
C HIS A 92 0.39 2.61 3.73
N GLY A 93 1.21 3.46 4.34
CA GLY A 93 1.37 3.59 5.80
C GLY A 93 2.31 2.55 6.39
N LEU A 94 2.82 2.82 7.59
CA LEU A 94 3.69 1.87 8.30
C LEU A 94 2.99 0.54 8.55
N VAL A 95 1.70 0.63 8.88
CA VAL A 95 0.80 -0.49 9.13
C VAL A 95 -0.49 -0.24 8.39
N HIS A 96 -1.15 -1.29 7.94
CA HIS A 96 -2.43 -1.21 7.24
C HIS A 96 -3.57 -0.95 8.25
N VAL A 97 -3.81 0.33 8.53
CA VAL A 97 -4.83 0.81 9.48
C VAL A 97 -5.55 2.04 8.94
N ASP A 98 -6.83 2.19 9.27
CA ASP A 98 -7.57 3.41 8.93
C ASP A 98 -6.95 4.63 9.63
N HIS A 99 -6.23 5.47 8.89
CA HIS A 99 -5.50 6.62 9.42
C HIS A 99 -6.42 7.62 10.14
N ARG A 100 -7.71 7.69 9.79
CA ARG A 100 -8.67 8.55 10.49
C ARG A 100 -8.89 8.17 11.96
N LEU A 101 -8.50 6.94 12.33
CA LEU A 101 -8.56 6.45 13.70
C LEU A 101 -7.31 6.78 14.52
N LEU A 102 -6.28 7.32 13.87
CA LEU A 102 -5.03 7.72 14.51
C LEU A 102 -5.07 9.20 14.93
N SER A 103 -4.29 9.56 15.97
CA SER A 103 -4.01 10.98 16.23
C SER A 103 -3.18 11.59 15.11
N LYS A 104 -3.14 12.92 15.00
CA LYS A 104 -2.35 13.61 13.97
C LYS A 104 -0.89 13.20 14.02
N GLU A 105 -0.30 13.14 15.21
CA GLU A 105 1.11 12.74 15.41
C GLU A 105 1.36 11.30 14.98
N ALA A 106 0.41 10.39 15.22
CA ALA A 106 0.52 9.01 14.78
C ALA A 106 0.37 8.87 13.27
N GLN A 107 -0.50 9.66 12.65
CA GLN A 107 -0.62 9.74 11.19
C GLN A 107 0.69 10.27 10.58
N GLU A 108 1.23 11.36 11.11
CA GLU A 108 2.47 11.97 10.66
C GLU A 108 3.62 10.98 10.69
N LEU A 109 3.83 10.32 11.83
CA LEU A 109 4.84 9.28 11.97
C LEU A 109 4.64 8.16 10.94
N SER A 110 3.42 7.65 10.82
CA SER A 110 3.10 6.57 9.88
C SER A 110 3.39 6.96 8.43
N ILE A 111 2.97 8.16 8.01
CA ILE A 111 3.12 8.64 6.64
C ILE A 111 4.58 8.92 6.32
N LEU A 112 5.26 9.73 7.15
CA LEU A 112 6.63 10.17 6.86
C LEU A 112 7.61 8.98 6.85
N VAL A 113 7.53 8.11 7.84
CA VAL A 113 8.42 6.96 7.94
C VAL A 113 8.15 5.95 6.84
N SER A 114 6.87 5.63 6.57
CA SER A 114 6.55 4.68 5.49
C SER A 114 6.93 5.20 4.11
N CYS A 115 6.75 6.49 3.84
CA CYS A 115 7.21 7.12 2.59
C CYS A 115 8.74 7.06 2.46
N SER A 116 9.46 7.29 3.55
CA SER A 116 10.92 7.17 3.58
C SER A 116 11.37 5.74 3.28
N LEU A 117 10.78 4.75 3.95
CA LEU A 117 11.12 3.33 3.75
C LEU A 117 10.74 2.83 2.35
N ALA A 118 9.59 3.23 1.84
CA ALA A 118 9.17 2.92 0.48
C ALA A 118 9.98 3.68 -0.59
N LYS A 119 10.83 4.64 -0.18
CA LYS A 119 11.56 5.54 -1.10
C LYS A 119 10.62 6.23 -2.09
N SER A 120 9.47 6.70 -1.59
CA SER A 120 8.40 7.28 -2.38
C SER A 120 7.91 8.60 -1.78
N LYS A 121 7.47 9.50 -2.65
CA LYS A 121 6.72 10.71 -2.28
C LYS A 121 5.23 10.59 -2.63
N ILE A 122 4.73 9.38 -2.74
CA ILE A 122 3.33 9.11 -3.03
C ILE A 122 2.76 8.31 -1.86
N PHE A 123 1.67 8.77 -1.29
CA PHE A 123 0.93 8.10 -0.24
C PHE A 123 -0.46 7.69 -0.71
N VAL A 124 -0.76 6.41 -0.57
CA VAL A 124 -2.08 5.83 -0.79
C VAL A 124 -2.65 5.43 0.56
N PRO A 125 -3.71 6.09 1.05
CA PRO A 125 -4.24 5.78 2.37
C PRO A 125 -4.78 4.35 2.43
N PRO A 126 -4.51 3.61 3.51
CA PRO A 126 -5.17 2.33 3.75
C PRO A 126 -6.70 2.46 3.71
N PHE A 127 -7.37 1.47 3.16
CA PHE A 127 -8.83 1.47 2.94
C PHE A 127 -9.35 2.64 2.10
N ASN A 128 -8.47 3.37 1.38
CA ASN A 128 -8.81 4.63 0.68
C ASN A 128 -9.45 5.68 1.61
N LYS A 129 -9.02 5.73 2.87
CA LYS A 129 -9.60 6.62 3.88
C LYS A 129 -8.58 7.60 4.42
N TRP A 130 -8.94 8.86 4.38
CA TRP A 130 -8.14 9.98 4.88
C TRP A 130 -9.02 11.01 5.60
N ASN A 131 -8.42 11.93 6.27
CA ASN A 131 -9.05 13.10 6.88
C ASN A 131 -8.21 14.35 6.64
N LYS A 132 -8.63 15.46 7.22
CA LYS A 132 -7.93 16.74 7.09
C LYS A 132 -6.49 16.68 7.61
N ASP A 133 -6.23 15.97 8.71
CA ASP A 133 -4.88 15.80 9.27
C ASP A 133 -3.98 15.09 8.25
N THR A 134 -4.50 14.03 7.60
CA THR A 134 -3.77 13.30 6.53
C THR A 134 -3.39 14.25 5.39
N GLU A 135 -4.31 15.12 4.96
CA GLU A 135 -4.08 16.09 3.89
C GLU A 135 -3.00 17.10 4.29
N GLU A 136 -3.12 17.72 5.46
CA GLU A 136 -2.17 18.70 5.98
C GLU A 136 -0.75 18.09 6.07
N ILE A 137 -0.61 16.88 6.63
CA ILE A 137 0.68 16.20 6.76
C ILE A 137 1.31 15.96 5.38
N CYS A 138 0.53 15.47 4.42
CA CYS A 138 1.03 15.21 3.09
C CYS A 138 1.46 16.50 2.38
N ASP A 139 0.65 17.57 2.47
CA ASP A 139 0.94 18.87 1.86
C ASP A 139 2.21 19.50 2.46
N GLU A 140 2.33 19.51 3.79
CA GLU A 140 3.50 20.05 4.49
C GLU A 140 4.81 19.30 4.17
N ALA A 141 4.71 17.98 3.96
CA ALA A 141 5.84 17.13 3.62
C ALA A 141 6.15 17.05 2.11
N GLY A 142 5.34 17.65 1.26
CA GLY A 142 5.46 17.53 -0.20
C GLY A 142 5.23 16.10 -0.70
N ILE A 143 4.33 15.39 -0.04
CA ILE A 143 3.91 14.02 -0.38
C ILE A 143 2.62 14.11 -1.19
N ASN A 144 2.58 13.43 -2.35
CA ASN A 144 1.40 13.36 -3.18
C ASN A 144 0.40 12.35 -2.59
N LEU A 145 -0.69 12.86 -2.03
CA LEU A 145 -1.78 12.05 -1.51
C LEU A 145 -2.71 11.59 -2.65
N ILE A 146 -2.78 10.29 -2.86
CA ILE A 146 -3.72 9.71 -3.83
C ILE A 146 -5.09 9.58 -3.19
N LYS A 147 -6.03 10.37 -3.66
CA LYS A 147 -7.42 10.41 -3.18
C LYS A 147 -8.34 9.68 -4.16
N PHE A 148 -9.03 8.67 -3.67
CA PHE A 148 -10.14 8.04 -4.39
C PHE A 148 -11.45 8.43 -3.69
N GLU A 149 -12.10 9.46 -4.20
CA GLU A 149 -13.17 10.22 -3.52
C GLU A 149 -14.49 9.46 -3.31
N ASP A 150 -14.62 8.24 -3.78
CA ASP A 150 -15.92 7.59 -3.89
C ASP A 150 -16.39 6.87 -2.63
N GLY A 151 -15.62 6.92 -1.54
CA GLY A 151 -15.92 6.11 -0.36
C GLY A 151 -16.03 4.61 -0.67
N TRP A 152 -15.53 4.23 -1.84
CA TRP A 152 -15.56 2.86 -2.30
C TRP A 152 -14.64 2.05 -1.41
N LEU A 153 -15.27 1.31 -0.53
CA LEU A 153 -14.60 0.30 0.24
C LEU A 153 -14.18 -0.77 -0.76
N CYS A 154 -12.88 -1.00 -0.89
CA CYS A 154 -12.38 -2.20 -1.54
C CYS A 154 -12.81 -3.40 -0.69
N MET A 155 -14.08 -3.78 -0.81
CA MET A 155 -14.69 -4.89 -0.07
C MET A 155 -14.31 -6.22 -0.69
N GLU A 156 -13.89 -6.19 -1.94
CA GLU A 156 -13.49 -7.37 -2.68
C GLU A 156 -12.02 -7.27 -3.03
N TYR A 157 -11.25 -8.25 -2.60
CA TYR A 157 -9.91 -8.49 -3.10
C TYR A 157 -10.00 -8.64 -4.61
N ASN A 158 -9.15 -7.99 -5.36
CA ASN A 158 -9.11 -8.12 -6.81
C ASN A 158 -10.37 -7.61 -7.53
N SER A 159 -10.53 -6.32 -7.58
CA SER A 159 -11.70 -5.67 -8.17
C SER A 159 -11.32 -4.54 -9.13
N PHE A 160 -12.26 -4.17 -9.98
CA PHE A 160 -12.13 -3.08 -10.95
C PHE A 160 -13.05 -1.93 -10.60
N ASN A 161 -12.49 -0.73 -10.50
CA ASN A 161 -13.26 0.51 -10.37
C ASN A 161 -13.33 1.22 -11.73
N PRO A 162 -14.49 1.20 -12.42
CA PRO A 162 -14.62 1.76 -13.77
C PRO A 162 -14.51 3.29 -13.79
N LYS A 163 -14.87 3.98 -12.72
CA LYS A 163 -14.81 5.45 -12.65
C LYS A 163 -13.38 5.96 -12.74
N HIS A 164 -12.44 5.25 -12.13
CA HIS A 164 -11.02 5.61 -12.11
C HIS A 164 -10.16 4.78 -13.07
N ASN A 165 -10.77 3.84 -13.80
CA ASN A 165 -10.04 2.84 -14.61
C ASN A 165 -8.94 2.13 -13.80
N LEU A 166 -9.26 1.83 -12.54
CA LEU A 166 -8.37 1.33 -11.52
C LEU A 166 -8.67 -0.13 -11.19
N TRP A 167 -7.62 -0.95 -11.24
CA TRP A 167 -7.66 -2.36 -10.87
C TRP A 167 -6.94 -2.54 -9.55
N TYR A 168 -7.65 -3.05 -8.54
CA TYR A 168 -7.07 -3.43 -7.25
C TYR A 168 -6.59 -4.86 -7.32
N VAL A 169 -5.35 -5.09 -6.93
CA VAL A 169 -4.70 -6.39 -6.97
C VAL A 169 -4.10 -6.69 -5.60
N HIS A 170 -4.48 -7.83 -5.03
CA HIS A 170 -3.82 -8.39 -3.86
C HIS A 170 -3.07 -9.63 -4.30
N SER A 171 -1.77 -9.52 -4.53
CA SER A 171 -0.97 -10.57 -5.17
C SER A 171 -0.96 -11.89 -4.39
N ARG A 172 -1.16 -11.86 -3.09
CA ARG A 172 -1.26 -13.05 -2.23
C ARG A 172 -2.52 -13.88 -2.49
N GLU A 173 -3.60 -13.23 -2.94
CA GLU A 173 -4.92 -13.83 -3.16
C GLU A 173 -5.06 -14.41 -4.58
N PHE A 174 -4.06 -14.25 -5.43
CA PHE A 174 -4.07 -14.80 -6.77
C PHE A 174 -2.99 -15.85 -6.98
N GLU A 175 -3.37 -16.96 -7.55
CA GLU A 175 -2.43 -17.77 -8.31
C GLU A 175 -2.18 -17.15 -9.69
N LEU A 176 -0.97 -17.35 -10.24
CA LEU A 176 -0.55 -16.66 -11.46
C LEU A 176 -1.46 -16.97 -12.66
N GLU A 177 -1.96 -18.20 -12.75
CA GLU A 177 -2.87 -18.63 -13.84
C GLU A 177 -4.29 -18.05 -13.68
N GLU A 178 -4.74 -17.86 -12.44
CA GLU A 178 -6.01 -17.18 -12.17
C GLU A 178 -5.92 -15.69 -12.51
N PHE A 179 -4.81 -15.06 -12.13
CA PHE A 179 -4.53 -13.67 -12.48
C PHE A 179 -4.53 -13.44 -13.99
N LYS A 180 -3.89 -14.32 -14.79
CA LYS A 180 -3.91 -14.25 -16.24
C LYS A 180 -5.34 -14.29 -16.81
N LYS A 181 -6.19 -15.15 -16.26
CA LYS A 181 -7.60 -15.25 -16.67
C LYS A 181 -8.39 -14.00 -16.29
N TRP A 182 -8.14 -13.45 -15.10
CA TRP A 182 -8.84 -12.28 -14.59
C TRP A 182 -8.58 -11.02 -15.40
N ILE A 183 -7.38 -10.87 -15.96
CA ILE A 183 -7.02 -9.71 -16.77
C ILE A 183 -7.39 -9.88 -18.26
N MET A 184 -7.80 -11.08 -18.72
CA MET A 184 -8.22 -11.33 -20.10
C MET A 184 -9.52 -10.64 -20.43
#